data_a22cff3cab1734394a73b02e577b7b11
#
_entry.id   a22cff3cab1734394a73b02e577b7b11
#
_cell.length_a   1.000
_cell.length_b   1.000
_cell.length_c   1.000
_cell.angle_alpha   90.00
_cell.angle_beta   90.00
_cell.angle_gamma   90.00
#
_symmetry.space_group_name_H-M   'P 1'
#
loop_
_entity.id
_entity.type
_entity.pdbx_description
1 polymer ?
#
loop_
_entity_poly.entity_id
_entity_poly.type
_entity_poly.pdbx_seq_one_letter_code
_entity_poly.pdbx_strand_id
1 'polypeptide(L)'
;MRIIRSVSEMQQTSLALRREGKRIAFVPTMGFLHEGHASLLREGRTRGDVLVLSIFVNPIQFGPGEDLERYPRNLEGDCAIADASGVDIVFTPTAAEMYPAGFQTAIRVKELSLPLCGGSRPGHFDGVATVVTKLFNIVQPDLALFGKKDFQQLAIIRRMTTDLALPVEIVGMPIVREADGLAMSSRNAYLSPGQRSSALCLSRSIELVRDRYAAGERDAATLLAAARELIATEPSAVIDYLELRNAATLETVDVAADSTLMALAVRIGTTRLIDNTLLGDHPKVAP
;
A
#
# COMPACT_ATOMS: atom_id res chain seq x y z
N MET A 1 1.88 -11.15 -23.08
CA MET A 1 1.32 -10.01 -22.31
C MET A 1 0.84 -8.91 -23.25
N ARG A 2 -0.38 -8.35 -23.05
CA ARG A 2 -0.98 -7.27 -23.86
C ARG A 2 -0.94 -5.94 -23.07
N ILE A 3 -0.59 -4.83 -23.74
CA ILE A 3 -0.62 -3.49 -23.11
C ILE A 3 -1.85 -2.75 -23.63
N ILE A 4 -2.71 -2.27 -22.71
CA ILE A 4 -3.91 -1.48 -23.01
C ILE A 4 -3.74 -0.10 -22.37
N ARG A 5 -4.08 0.95 -23.10
CA ARG A 5 -3.97 2.34 -22.64
C ARG A 5 -5.31 3.05 -22.53
N SER A 6 -6.28 2.65 -23.34
CA SER A 6 -7.61 3.26 -23.35
C SER A 6 -8.53 2.64 -22.30
N VAL A 7 -9.25 3.48 -21.57
CA VAL A 7 -10.29 3.07 -20.61
C VAL A 7 -11.38 2.25 -21.32
N SER A 8 -11.84 2.71 -22.47
CA SER A 8 -12.89 2.02 -23.23
C SER A 8 -12.44 0.62 -23.68
N GLU A 9 -11.21 0.48 -24.19
CA GLU A 9 -10.66 -0.80 -24.61
C GLU A 9 -10.52 -1.78 -23.42
N MET A 10 -10.05 -1.29 -22.26
CA MET A 10 -9.92 -2.12 -21.07
C MET A 10 -11.29 -2.62 -20.58
N GLN A 11 -12.30 -1.74 -20.54
CA GLN A 11 -13.67 -2.13 -20.17
C GLN A 11 -14.25 -3.18 -21.10
N GLN A 12 -14.12 -2.99 -22.42
CA GLN A 12 -14.60 -3.96 -23.41
C GLN A 12 -13.90 -5.31 -23.26
N THR A 13 -12.57 -5.30 -23.03
CA THR A 13 -11.79 -6.51 -22.80
C THR A 13 -12.25 -7.24 -21.52
N SER A 14 -12.44 -6.51 -20.45
CA SER A 14 -12.92 -7.08 -19.17
C SER A 14 -14.32 -7.68 -19.31
N LEU A 15 -15.24 -6.98 -19.98
CA LEU A 15 -16.58 -7.49 -20.24
C LEU A 15 -16.59 -8.76 -21.10
N ALA A 16 -15.70 -8.85 -22.10
CA ALA A 16 -15.55 -10.05 -22.91
C ALA A 16 -15.05 -11.24 -22.06
N LEU A 17 -13.99 -11.04 -21.28
CA LEU A 17 -13.45 -12.06 -20.37
C LEU A 17 -14.50 -12.57 -19.38
N ARG A 18 -15.28 -11.68 -18.79
CA ARG A 18 -16.36 -12.07 -17.86
C ARG A 18 -17.48 -12.86 -18.55
N ARG A 19 -17.82 -12.54 -19.79
CA ARG A 19 -18.79 -13.33 -20.58
C ARG A 19 -18.28 -14.73 -20.90
N GLU A 20 -16.96 -14.90 -20.98
CA GLU A 20 -16.29 -16.20 -21.15
C GLU A 20 -16.18 -16.97 -19.81
N GLY A 21 -16.68 -16.42 -18.70
CA GLY A 21 -16.58 -17.01 -17.36
C GLY A 21 -15.19 -16.95 -16.75
N LYS A 22 -14.29 -16.10 -17.27
CA LYS A 22 -12.93 -15.93 -16.76
C LYS A 22 -12.92 -15.15 -15.46
N ARG A 23 -12.19 -15.65 -14.46
CA ARG A 23 -11.94 -14.96 -13.20
C ARG A 23 -10.76 -14.00 -13.35
N ILE A 24 -10.97 -12.72 -13.10
CA ILE A 24 -9.97 -11.66 -13.25
C ILE A 24 -9.34 -11.34 -11.90
N ALA A 25 -8.01 -11.57 -11.77
CA ALA A 25 -7.20 -11.08 -10.67
C ALA A 25 -6.56 -9.74 -11.06
N PHE A 26 -6.55 -8.79 -10.13
CA PHE A 26 -6.10 -7.43 -10.40
C PHE A 26 -5.07 -6.94 -9.36
N VAL A 27 -3.98 -6.35 -9.84
CA VAL A 27 -2.96 -5.70 -9.00
C VAL A 27 -2.81 -4.24 -9.44
N PRO A 28 -3.43 -3.28 -8.71
CA PRO A 28 -3.23 -1.85 -9.00
C PRO A 28 -1.91 -1.34 -8.44
N THR A 29 -1.11 -0.66 -9.26
CA THR A 29 0.18 -0.08 -8.87
C THR A 29 0.38 1.30 -9.48
N MET A 30 1.39 2.01 -8.98
CA MET A 30 1.88 3.24 -9.60
C MET A 30 3.14 3.01 -10.46
N GLY A 31 3.56 1.76 -10.65
CA GLY A 31 4.78 1.40 -11.37
C GLY A 31 6.04 1.43 -10.49
N PHE A 32 7.21 1.38 -11.13
CA PHE A 32 8.52 1.15 -10.52
C PHE A 32 8.49 -0.10 -9.63
N LEU A 33 8.14 -1.20 -10.28
CA LEU A 33 7.86 -2.47 -9.62
C LEU A 33 9.11 -3.01 -8.92
N HIS A 34 8.89 -3.69 -7.82
CA HIS A 34 9.91 -4.38 -7.03
C HIS A 34 9.34 -5.72 -6.52
N GLU A 35 10.13 -6.50 -5.81
CA GLU A 35 9.75 -7.83 -5.33
C GLU A 35 8.43 -7.83 -4.51
N GLY A 36 8.15 -6.76 -3.76
CA GLY A 36 6.85 -6.59 -3.11
C GLY A 36 5.67 -6.62 -4.09
N HIS A 37 5.80 -5.95 -5.25
CA HIS A 37 4.78 -6.02 -6.30
C HIS A 37 4.77 -7.38 -7.00
N ALA A 38 5.95 -7.96 -7.29
CA ALA A 38 6.05 -9.28 -7.89
C ALA A 38 5.39 -10.37 -7.04
N SER A 39 5.46 -10.28 -5.71
CA SER A 39 4.75 -11.19 -4.80
C SER A 39 3.22 -11.11 -4.94
N LEU A 40 2.67 -9.89 -5.15
CA LEU A 40 1.23 -9.70 -5.43
C LEU A 40 0.85 -10.34 -6.76
N LEU A 41 1.68 -10.15 -7.80
CA LEU A 41 1.42 -10.71 -9.13
C LEU A 41 1.44 -12.24 -9.12
N ARG A 42 2.43 -12.85 -8.47
CA ARG A 42 2.49 -14.32 -8.33
C ARG A 42 1.27 -14.88 -7.62
N GLU A 43 0.84 -14.25 -6.52
CA GLU A 43 -0.38 -14.67 -5.82
C GLU A 43 -1.63 -14.45 -6.69
N GLY A 44 -1.73 -13.33 -7.40
CA GLY A 44 -2.82 -13.05 -8.34
C GLY A 44 -2.90 -14.12 -9.45
N ARG A 45 -1.75 -14.56 -9.97
CA ARG A 45 -1.68 -15.61 -10.99
C ARG A 45 -2.27 -16.94 -10.50
N THR A 46 -2.13 -17.27 -9.22
CA THR A 46 -2.69 -18.53 -8.67
C THR A 46 -4.19 -18.47 -8.43
N ARG A 47 -4.78 -17.26 -8.39
CA ARG A 47 -6.20 -17.05 -8.01
C ARG A 47 -7.11 -16.66 -9.17
N GLY A 48 -6.56 -16.21 -10.29
CA GLY A 48 -7.33 -15.77 -11.45
C GLY A 48 -6.95 -16.48 -12.73
N ASP A 49 -7.91 -16.64 -13.64
CA ASP A 49 -7.66 -17.11 -15.00
C ASP A 49 -6.91 -16.07 -15.83
N VAL A 50 -7.18 -14.79 -15.55
CA VAL A 50 -6.54 -13.64 -16.19
C VAL A 50 -5.99 -12.73 -15.10
N LEU A 51 -4.69 -12.40 -15.21
CA LEU A 51 -4.01 -11.48 -14.32
C LEU A 51 -3.83 -10.13 -15.00
N VAL A 52 -4.44 -9.09 -14.41
CA VAL A 52 -4.33 -7.70 -14.86
C VAL A 52 -3.48 -6.90 -13.89
N LEU A 53 -2.48 -6.21 -14.40
CA LEU A 53 -1.70 -5.21 -13.69
C LEU A 53 -2.08 -3.82 -14.17
N SER A 54 -2.37 -2.86 -13.29
CA SER A 54 -2.36 -1.45 -13.71
C SER A 54 -1.09 -0.74 -13.28
N ILE A 55 -0.58 0.12 -14.16
CA ILE A 55 0.54 1.02 -13.89
C ILE A 55 0.04 2.45 -14.13
N PHE A 56 -0.32 3.14 -13.05
CA PHE A 56 -0.87 4.49 -13.14
C PHE A 56 -0.45 5.36 -11.95
N VAL A 57 0.42 6.34 -12.18
CA VAL A 57 0.77 7.36 -11.18
C VAL A 57 -0.40 8.32 -11.07
N ASN A 58 -1.20 8.16 -10.02
CA ASN A 58 -2.46 8.89 -9.83
C ASN A 58 -2.21 10.32 -9.33
N PRO A 59 -2.43 11.37 -10.16
CA PRO A 59 -2.09 12.73 -9.74
C PRO A 59 -2.94 13.26 -8.58
N ILE A 60 -4.18 12.85 -8.45
CA ILE A 60 -5.12 13.39 -7.45
C ILE A 60 -4.88 12.89 -6.01
N GLN A 61 -3.99 11.90 -5.83
CA GLN A 61 -3.59 11.45 -4.49
C GLN A 61 -2.33 12.13 -3.95
N PHE A 62 -1.71 13.02 -4.74
CA PHE A 62 -0.53 13.77 -4.32
C PHE A 62 -0.94 15.19 -3.93
N GLY A 63 -0.52 15.60 -2.73
CA GLY A 63 -0.67 16.96 -2.25
C GLY A 63 0.38 17.92 -2.81
N PRO A 64 0.20 19.23 -2.60
CA PRO A 64 1.21 20.23 -2.97
C PRO A 64 2.57 19.91 -2.33
N GLY A 65 3.64 19.92 -3.13
CA GLY A 65 5.00 19.65 -2.66
C GLY A 65 5.35 18.18 -2.45
N GLU A 66 4.47 17.26 -2.75
CA GLU A 66 4.80 15.82 -2.77
C GLU A 66 5.56 15.42 -4.04
N ASP A 67 6.00 14.16 -4.09
CA ASP A 67 6.96 13.65 -5.07
C ASP A 67 6.34 13.24 -6.44
N LEU A 68 5.16 13.77 -6.83
CA LEU A 68 4.47 13.39 -8.07
C LEU A 68 5.37 13.47 -9.32
N GLU A 69 6.05 14.59 -9.50
CA GLU A 69 6.92 14.81 -10.69
C GLU A 69 8.16 13.92 -10.65
N ARG A 70 8.70 13.69 -9.45
CA ARG A 70 9.91 12.89 -9.21
C ARG A 70 9.60 11.40 -9.00
N TYR A 71 8.32 11.01 -8.92
CA TYR A 71 7.95 9.63 -8.70
C TYR A 71 8.60 8.74 -9.78
N PRO A 72 9.34 7.70 -9.38
CA PRO A 72 10.15 6.94 -10.33
C PRO A 72 9.26 6.20 -11.34
N ARG A 73 9.69 6.18 -12.59
CA ARG A 73 8.99 5.52 -13.70
C ARG A 73 9.98 4.72 -14.52
N ASN A 74 9.65 3.46 -14.76
CA ASN A 74 10.44 2.56 -15.61
C ASN A 74 9.51 1.52 -16.24
N LEU A 75 8.71 1.96 -17.22
CA LEU A 75 7.71 1.08 -17.86
C LEU A 75 8.32 -0.19 -18.47
N GLU A 76 9.52 -0.10 -19.04
CA GLU A 76 10.20 -1.25 -19.63
C GLU A 76 10.56 -2.28 -18.56
N GLY A 77 11.19 -1.85 -17.45
CA GLY A 77 11.50 -2.72 -16.32
C GLY A 77 10.23 -3.29 -15.66
N ASP A 78 9.19 -2.47 -15.54
CA ASP A 78 7.89 -2.89 -15.00
C ASP A 78 7.26 -3.99 -15.88
N CYS A 79 7.30 -3.83 -17.22
CA CYS A 79 6.83 -4.84 -18.16
C CYS A 79 7.63 -6.13 -18.07
N ALA A 80 8.95 -6.06 -17.88
CA ALA A 80 9.78 -7.25 -17.70
C ALA A 80 9.41 -8.05 -16.45
N ILE A 81 9.18 -7.35 -15.30
CA ILE A 81 8.72 -7.98 -14.06
C ILE A 81 7.31 -8.55 -14.22
N ALA A 82 6.43 -7.83 -14.90
CA ALA A 82 5.06 -8.26 -15.18
C ALA A 82 5.02 -9.55 -16.00
N ASP A 83 5.80 -9.61 -17.09
CA ASP A 83 5.88 -10.76 -17.97
C ASP A 83 6.45 -11.99 -17.23
N ALA A 84 7.55 -11.82 -16.50
CA ALA A 84 8.13 -12.86 -15.65
C ALA A 84 7.18 -13.37 -14.55
N SER A 85 6.20 -12.54 -14.13
CA SER A 85 5.19 -12.87 -13.11
C SER A 85 3.90 -13.45 -13.73
N GLY A 86 3.83 -13.63 -15.05
CA GLY A 86 2.68 -14.22 -15.74
C GLY A 86 1.48 -13.26 -15.89
N VAL A 87 1.71 -11.95 -15.98
CA VAL A 87 0.66 -10.96 -16.26
C VAL A 87 0.15 -11.11 -17.69
N ASP A 88 -1.16 -11.19 -17.87
CA ASP A 88 -1.78 -11.26 -19.19
C ASP A 88 -1.99 -9.87 -19.80
N ILE A 89 -2.41 -8.90 -18.97
CA ILE A 89 -2.75 -7.55 -19.41
C ILE A 89 -2.09 -6.52 -18.50
N VAL A 90 -1.37 -5.56 -19.09
CA VAL A 90 -0.92 -4.33 -18.42
C VAL A 90 -1.80 -3.17 -18.87
N PHE A 91 -2.53 -2.58 -17.92
CA PHE A 91 -3.33 -1.38 -18.14
C PHE A 91 -2.54 -0.15 -17.70
N THR A 92 -2.17 0.71 -18.66
CA THR A 92 -1.36 1.91 -18.40
C THR A 92 -2.00 3.16 -19.02
N PRO A 93 -3.12 3.65 -18.41
CA PRO A 93 -3.82 4.81 -18.90
C PRO A 93 -3.05 6.11 -18.62
N THR A 94 -3.36 7.15 -19.39
CA THR A 94 -2.91 8.51 -19.09
C THR A 94 -3.80 9.18 -18.06
N ALA A 95 -3.33 10.28 -17.46
CA ALA A 95 -4.15 11.09 -16.57
C ALA A 95 -5.41 11.66 -17.27
N ALA A 96 -5.30 12.02 -18.54
CA ALA A 96 -6.43 12.52 -19.33
C ALA A 96 -7.49 11.42 -19.60
N GLU A 97 -7.08 10.17 -19.78
CA GLU A 97 -7.99 9.02 -19.87
C GLU A 97 -8.72 8.76 -18.55
N MET A 98 -8.00 8.86 -17.43
CA MET A 98 -8.58 8.62 -16.12
C MET A 98 -9.43 9.80 -15.62
N TYR A 99 -9.02 11.02 -15.92
CA TYR A 99 -9.66 12.25 -15.46
C TYR A 99 -9.84 13.22 -16.65
N PRO A 100 -10.84 12.96 -17.51
CA PRO A 100 -11.11 13.86 -18.64
C PRO A 100 -11.59 15.23 -18.15
N ALA A 101 -11.56 16.23 -19.04
CA ALA A 101 -12.06 17.56 -18.75
C ALA A 101 -13.52 17.50 -18.22
N GLY A 102 -13.78 18.21 -17.14
CA GLY A 102 -15.10 18.20 -16.46
C GLY A 102 -15.27 17.07 -15.44
N PHE A 103 -14.25 16.27 -15.13
CA PHE A 103 -14.32 15.28 -14.06
C PHE A 103 -14.60 15.94 -12.70
N GLN A 104 -15.63 15.49 -11.96
CA GLN A 104 -16.13 16.14 -10.73
C GLN A 104 -16.39 15.17 -9.58
N THR A 105 -16.24 13.85 -9.78
CA THR A 105 -16.61 12.83 -8.79
C THR A 105 -15.43 12.52 -7.86
N ALA A 106 -15.68 12.49 -6.56
CA ALA A 106 -14.73 12.01 -5.57
C ALA A 106 -15.38 11.00 -4.63
N ILE A 107 -14.62 9.99 -4.20
CA ILE A 107 -15.02 9.02 -3.18
C ILE A 107 -14.28 9.36 -1.89
N ARG A 108 -15.03 9.48 -0.79
CA ARG A 108 -14.47 9.72 0.55
C ARG A 108 -14.92 8.66 1.54
N VAL A 109 -13.96 8.06 2.23
CA VAL A 109 -14.19 7.21 3.40
C VAL A 109 -13.93 8.06 4.64
N LYS A 110 -14.96 8.37 5.43
CA LYS A 110 -14.95 9.46 6.42
C LYS A 110 -13.89 9.26 7.52
N GLU A 111 -14.06 8.24 8.36
CA GLU A 111 -13.31 8.10 9.61
C GLU A 111 -11.92 7.49 9.40
N LEU A 112 -11.83 6.38 8.64
CA LEU A 112 -10.56 5.70 8.38
C LEU A 112 -9.55 6.55 7.60
N SER A 113 -10.00 7.60 6.92
CA SER A 113 -9.13 8.51 6.17
C SER A 113 -8.49 9.62 7.02
N LEU A 114 -8.88 9.78 8.28
CA LEU A 114 -8.45 10.91 9.10
C LEU A 114 -7.10 10.70 9.83
N PRO A 115 -6.87 9.54 10.51
CA PRO A 115 -5.64 9.36 11.30
C PRO A 115 -4.42 9.04 10.42
N LEU A 116 -3.25 8.90 11.04
CA LEU A 116 -2.01 8.43 10.40
C LEU A 116 -1.65 9.24 9.13
N CYS A 117 -1.53 8.54 7.98
CA CYS A 117 -1.25 9.19 6.70
C CYS A 117 -2.31 10.22 6.30
N GLY A 118 -3.57 10.07 6.72
CA GLY A 118 -4.63 11.02 6.41
C GLY A 118 -4.44 12.36 7.10
N GLY A 119 -3.97 12.35 8.35
CA GLY A 119 -3.62 13.56 9.09
C GLY A 119 -2.44 14.31 8.49
N SER A 120 -1.41 13.57 8.04
CA SER A 120 -0.20 14.15 7.42
C SER A 120 -0.39 14.54 5.96
N ARG A 121 -1.38 13.97 5.26
CA ARG A 121 -1.60 14.10 3.81
C ARG A 121 -3.08 14.36 3.51
N PRO A 122 -3.62 15.55 3.82
CA PRO A 122 -5.04 15.85 3.58
C PRO A 122 -5.46 15.62 2.12
N GLY A 123 -6.56 14.89 1.91
CA GLY A 123 -7.10 14.55 0.58
C GLY A 123 -6.44 13.33 -0.11
N HIS A 124 -5.33 12.82 0.41
CA HIS A 124 -4.64 11.67 -0.15
C HIS A 124 -5.58 10.46 -0.36
N PHE A 125 -6.32 10.09 0.67
CA PHE A 125 -7.20 8.92 0.60
C PHE A 125 -8.47 9.15 -0.22
N ASP A 126 -8.92 10.38 -0.39
CA ASP A 126 -9.98 10.70 -1.35
C ASP A 126 -9.50 10.40 -2.78
N GLY A 127 -8.24 10.76 -3.07
CA GLY A 127 -7.59 10.42 -4.34
C GLY A 127 -7.43 8.91 -4.54
N VAL A 128 -7.00 8.18 -3.50
CA VAL A 128 -6.85 6.70 -3.53
C VAL A 128 -8.20 6.02 -3.72
N ALA A 129 -9.21 6.36 -2.91
CA ALA A 129 -10.54 5.78 -3.00
C ALA A 129 -11.18 6.02 -4.38
N THR A 130 -11.01 7.23 -4.91
CA THR A 130 -11.52 7.60 -6.23
C THR A 130 -10.86 6.79 -7.35
N VAL A 131 -9.52 6.71 -7.37
CA VAL A 131 -8.82 5.98 -8.44
C VAL A 131 -9.10 4.48 -8.38
N VAL A 132 -9.09 3.88 -7.17
CA VAL A 132 -9.35 2.45 -7.03
C VAL A 132 -10.78 2.10 -7.43
N THR A 133 -11.78 2.92 -7.06
CA THR A 133 -13.17 2.73 -7.52
C THR A 133 -13.25 2.81 -9.05
N LYS A 134 -12.57 3.78 -9.69
CA LYS A 134 -12.53 3.86 -11.16
C LYS A 134 -11.87 2.62 -11.77
N LEU A 135 -10.73 2.18 -11.23
CA LEU A 135 -10.04 0.98 -11.70
C LEU A 135 -10.91 -0.27 -11.56
N PHE A 136 -11.65 -0.42 -10.46
CA PHE A 136 -12.58 -1.54 -10.29
C PHE A 136 -13.71 -1.50 -11.32
N ASN A 137 -14.25 -0.33 -11.65
CA ASN A 137 -15.27 -0.18 -12.69
C ASN A 137 -14.72 -0.39 -14.13
N ILE A 138 -13.43 -0.16 -14.33
CA ILE A 138 -12.78 -0.34 -15.65
C ILE A 138 -12.36 -1.79 -15.84
N VAL A 139 -11.67 -2.38 -14.86
CA VAL A 139 -11.12 -3.74 -14.94
C VAL A 139 -12.15 -4.81 -14.56
N GLN A 140 -13.16 -4.45 -13.76
CA GLN A 140 -14.20 -5.35 -13.24
C GLN A 140 -13.64 -6.67 -12.69
N PRO A 141 -12.66 -6.60 -11.75
CA PRO A 141 -11.99 -7.78 -11.24
C PRO A 141 -12.89 -8.57 -10.29
N ASP A 142 -12.66 -9.88 -10.18
CA ASP A 142 -13.27 -10.73 -9.16
C ASP A 142 -12.49 -10.64 -7.84
N LEU A 143 -11.19 -10.39 -7.92
CA LEU A 143 -10.33 -10.13 -6.75
C LEU A 143 -9.26 -9.09 -7.07
N ALA A 144 -8.90 -8.31 -6.06
CA ALA A 144 -7.81 -7.32 -6.15
C ALA A 144 -6.83 -7.47 -4.98
N LEU A 145 -5.52 -7.42 -5.29
CA LEU A 145 -4.47 -7.68 -4.31
C LEU A 145 -3.75 -6.38 -3.93
N PHE A 146 -3.55 -6.18 -2.64
CA PHE A 146 -2.89 -5.00 -2.06
C PHE A 146 -1.89 -5.41 -0.99
N GLY A 147 -0.76 -4.71 -0.88
CA GLY A 147 0.22 -4.95 0.16
C GLY A 147 -0.23 -4.41 1.52
N LYS A 148 -0.05 -5.17 2.61
CA LYS A 148 -0.29 -4.73 3.99
C LYS A 148 0.67 -3.63 4.44
N LYS A 149 1.74 -3.33 3.68
CA LYS A 149 2.63 -2.21 3.96
C LYS A 149 1.86 -0.89 4.00
N ASP A 150 0.94 -0.69 3.09
CA ASP A 150 0.04 0.45 3.05
C ASP A 150 -1.28 0.09 3.78
N PHE A 151 -1.14 -0.25 5.09
CA PHE A 151 -2.22 -0.84 5.90
C PHE A 151 -3.49 0.02 5.92
N GLN A 152 -3.35 1.32 6.16
CA GLN A 152 -4.48 2.25 6.16
C GLN A 152 -5.17 2.31 4.80
N GLN A 153 -4.40 2.30 3.71
CA GLN A 153 -4.96 2.20 2.35
C GLN A 153 -5.78 0.92 2.17
N LEU A 154 -5.25 -0.23 2.60
CA LEU A 154 -5.96 -1.51 2.54
C LEU A 154 -7.26 -1.48 3.35
N ALA A 155 -7.24 -0.91 4.56
CA ALA A 155 -8.42 -0.77 5.41
C ALA A 155 -9.49 0.11 4.73
N ILE A 156 -9.09 1.23 4.15
CA ILE A 156 -9.98 2.15 3.41
C ILE A 156 -10.59 1.47 2.19
N ILE A 157 -9.78 0.74 1.41
CA ILE A 157 -10.27 0.04 0.21
C ILE A 157 -11.27 -1.06 0.60
N ARG A 158 -11.01 -1.83 1.65
CA ARG A 158 -11.96 -2.83 2.16
C ARG A 158 -13.28 -2.18 2.59
N ARG A 159 -13.21 -1.10 3.35
CA ARG A 159 -14.38 -0.36 3.80
C ARG A 159 -15.19 0.17 2.62
N MET A 160 -14.54 0.85 1.69
CA MET A 160 -15.15 1.38 0.47
C MET A 160 -15.82 0.27 -0.36
N THR A 161 -15.15 -0.86 -0.54
CA THR A 161 -15.68 -2.01 -1.29
C THR A 161 -16.94 -2.56 -0.64
N THR A 162 -16.95 -2.67 0.68
CA THR A 162 -18.14 -3.11 1.45
C THR A 162 -19.27 -2.08 1.36
N ASP A 163 -18.98 -0.81 1.60
CA ASP A 163 -20.00 0.25 1.65
C ASP A 163 -20.67 0.49 0.29
N LEU A 164 -19.92 0.33 -0.79
CA LEU A 164 -20.41 0.50 -2.15
C LEU A 164 -20.93 -0.83 -2.76
N ALA A 165 -20.97 -1.91 -1.99
CA ALA A 165 -21.36 -3.24 -2.44
C ALA A 165 -20.65 -3.68 -3.75
N LEU A 166 -19.34 -3.34 -3.88
CA LEU A 166 -18.56 -3.73 -5.04
C LEU A 166 -18.27 -5.26 -4.97
N PRO A 167 -18.53 -6.00 -6.04
CA PRO A 167 -18.36 -7.46 -6.08
C PRO A 167 -16.89 -7.85 -6.30
N VAL A 168 -15.98 -7.36 -5.45
CA VAL A 168 -14.53 -7.57 -5.55
C VAL A 168 -14.00 -8.10 -4.23
N GLU A 169 -13.34 -9.26 -4.24
CA GLU A 169 -12.60 -9.78 -3.08
C GLU A 169 -11.33 -8.96 -2.87
N ILE A 170 -11.12 -8.39 -1.68
CA ILE A 170 -9.91 -7.61 -1.36
C ILE A 170 -8.92 -8.47 -0.57
N VAL A 171 -7.81 -8.84 -1.23
CA VAL A 171 -6.75 -9.68 -0.68
C VAL A 171 -5.60 -8.82 -0.17
N GLY A 172 -5.30 -8.92 1.14
CA GLY A 172 -4.16 -8.23 1.76
C GLY A 172 -2.94 -9.14 1.87
N MET A 173 -1.85 -8.79 1.21
CA MET A 173 -0.61 -9.58 1.16
C MET A 173 0.42 -9.10 2.19
N PRO A 174 1.22 -10.01 2.77
CA PRO A 174 2.26 -9.65 3.72
C PRO A 174 3.24 -8.59 3.21
N ILE A 175 3.89 -7.89 4.16
CA ILE A 175 4.98 -6.97 3.83
C ILE A 175 6.19 -7.77 3.37
N VAL A 176 6.70 -7.46 2.19
CA VAL A 176 7.99 -7.98 1.72
C VAL A 176 9.08 -7.02 2.18
N ARG A 177 10.14 -7.57 2.77
CA ARG A 177 11.28 -6.81 3.27
C ARG A 177 12.53 -7.13 2.46
N GLU A 178 13.44 -6.18 2.39
CA GLU A 178 14.78 -6.38 1.87
C GLU A 178 15.61 -7.19 2.88
N ALA A 179 16.76 -7.70 2.48
CA ALA A 179 17.59 -8.57 3.32
C ALA A 179 18.03 -7.95 4.66
N ASP A 180 18.08 -6.61 4.73
CA ASP A 180 18.41 -5.83 5.93
C ASP A 180 17.19 -5.50 6.80
N GLY A 181 15.99 -5.97 6.43
CA GLY A 181 14.74 -5.77 7.17
C GLY A 181 13.92 -4.55 6.73
N LEU A 182 14.44 -3.67 5.87
CA LEU A 182 13.69 -2.51 5.37
C LEU A 182 12.48 -2.97 4.55
N ALA A 183 11.30 -2.43 4.82
CA ALA A 183 10.12 -2.69 4.02
C ALA A 183 10.33 -2.22 2.58
N MET A 184 10.04 -3.07 1.59
CA MET A 184 10.21 -2.72 0.18
C MET A 184 9.32 -1.55 -0.23
N SER A 185 9.92 -0.58 -0.90
CA SER A 185 9.25 0.62 -1.41
C SER A 185 9.98 1.18 -2.62
N SER A 186 9.22 1.66 -3.60
CA SER A 186 9.79 2.42 -4.74
C SER A 186 10.60 3.64 -4.28
N ARG A 187 10.25 4.22 -3.11
CA ARG A 187 10.95 5.34 -2.51
C ARG A 187 12.30 4.98 -1.89
N ASN A 188 12.60 3.68 -1.69
CA ASN A 188 13.92 3.26 -1.20
C ASN A 188 15.04 3.66 -2.19
N ALA A 189 14.71 3.80 -3.48
CA ALA A 189 15.63 4.28 -4.51
C ALA A 189 16.13 5.73 -4.29
N TYR A 190 15.45 6.52 -3.48
CA TYR A 190 15.88 7.89 -3.15
C TYR A 190 16.96 7.95 -2.04
N LEU A 191 17.15 6.85 -1.30
CA LEU A 191 18.05 6.82 -0.15
C LEU A 191 19.52 6.72 -0.58
N SER A 192 20.36 7.62 -0.08
CA SER A 192 21.80 7.42 -0.12
C SER A 192 22.19 6.23 0.80
N PRO A 193 23.41 5.67 0.63
CA PRO A 193 23.87 4.57 1.50
C PRO A 193 23.77 4.88 3.00
N GLY A 194 24.13 6.08 3.43
CA GLY A 194 24.01 6.52 4.84
C GLY A 194 22.55 6.64 5.27
N GLN A 195 21.69 7.23 4.44
CA GLN A 195 20.25 7.33 4.71
C GLN A 195 19.58 5.96 4.77
N ARG A 196 20.05 5.00 3.96
CA ARG A 196 19.55 3.64 4.01
C ARG A 196 19.83 2.98 5.37
N SER A 197 21.02 3.13 5.90
CA SER A 197 21.36 2.63 7.25
C SER A 197 20.46 3.24 8.33
N SER A 198 20.23 4.54 8.27
CA SER A 198 19.32 5.25 9.18
C SER A 198 17.86 4.80 9.03
N ALA A 199 17.42 4.45 7.82
CA ALA A 199 16.05 3.98 7.57
C ALA A 199 15.71 2.67 8.27
N LEU A 200 16.71 1.88 8.65
CA LEU A 200 16.51 0.65 9.42
C LEU A 200 15.93 0.89 10.82
N CYS A 201 15.95 2.14 11.32
CA CYS A 201 15.28 2.47 12.58
C CYS A 201 13.78 2.15 12.55
N LEU A 202 13.13 2.16 11.37
CA LEU A 202 11.71 1.80 11.24
C LEU A 202 11.49 0.32 11.60
N SER A 203 12.18 -0.60 10.91
CA SER A 203 12.02 -2.04 11.17
C SER A 203 12.51 -2.42 12.56
N ARG A 204 13.64 -1.86 13.03
CA ARG A 204 14.16 -2.09 14.37
C ARG A 204 13.22 -1.62 15.48
N SER A 205 12.54 -0.49 15.30
CA SER A 205 11.55 -0.01 16.27
C SER A 205 10.31 -0.93 16.33
N ILE A 206 9.89 -1.49 15.19
CA ILE A 206 8.83 -2.50 15.14
C ILE A 206 9.25 -3.76 15.89
N GLU A 207 10.45 -4.28 15.65
CA GLU A 207 10.99 -5.46 16.32
C GLU A 207 11.05 -5.24 17.84
N LEU A 208 11.61 -4.11 18.28
CA LEU A 208 11.68 -3.75 19.71
C LEU A 208 10.29 -3.74 20.38
N VAL A 209 9.29 -3.15 19.74
CA VAL A 209 7.91 -3.10 20.28
C VAL A 209 7.30 -4.49 20.34
N ARG A 210 7.48 -5.30 19.30
CA ARG A 210 7.00 -6.69 19.27
C ARG A 210 7.63 -7.54 20.38
N ASP A 211 8.94 -7.40 20.59
CA ASP A 211 9.65 -8.15 21.64
C ASP A 211 9.16 -7.75 23.03
N ARG A 212 8.97 -6.44 23.30
CA ARG A 212 8.39 -5.96 24.56
C ARG A 212 6.96 -6.45 24.76
N TYR A 213 6.14 -6.40 23.70
CA TYR A 213 4.78 -6.93 23.73
C TYR A 213 4.79 -8.45 24.03
N ALA A 214 5.65 -9.23 23.40
CA ALA A 214 5.82 -10.66 23.65
C ALA A 214 6.30 -10.95 25.08
N ALA A 215 7.13 -10.06 25.65
CA ALA A 215 7.56 -10.12 27.06
C ALA A 215 6.48 -9.72 28.07
N GLY A 216 5.28 -9.33 27.62
CA GLY A 216 4.14 -9.04 28.49
C GLY A 216 3.82 -7.55 28.67
N GLU A 217 4.54 -6.62 28.03
CA GLU A 217 4.18 -5.21 28.06
C GLU A 217 2.88 -4.96 27.28
N ARG A 218 1.96 -4.23 27.90
CA ARG A 218 0.65 -3.91 27.30
C ARG A 218 0.33 -2.42 27.32
N ASP A 219 1.09 -1.62 28.07
CA ASP A 219 0.88 -0.17 28.10
C ASP A 219 1.35 0.45 26.77
N ALA A 220 0.39 1.03 26.04
CA ALA A 220 0.67 1.63 24.73
C ALA A 220 1.68 2.78 24.81
N ALA A 221 1.61 3.60 25.85
CA ALA A 221 2.54 4.72 26.04
C ALA A 221 3.98 4.25 26.25
N THR A 222 4.18 3.21 27.06
CA THR A 222 5.49 2.58 27.29
C THR A 222 6.07 1.96 26.02
N LEU A 223 5.25 1.25 25.24
CA LEU A 223 5.66 0.68 23.95
C LEU A 223 6.08 1.76 22.95
N LEU A 224 5.27 2.82 22.84
CA LEU A 224 5.57 3.95 21.94
C LEU A 224 6.79 4.75 22.38
N ALA A 225 7.00 4.94 23.68
CA ALA A 225 8.19 5.63 24.22
C ALA A 225 9.47 4.89 23.79
N ALA A 226 9.51 3.56 23.95
CA ALA A 226 10.64 2.76 23.55
C ALA A 226 10.97 2.86 22.06
N ALA A 227 9.95 2.84 21.21
CA ALA A 227 10.14 3.02 19.76
C ALA A 227 10.66 4.43 19.43
N ARG A 228 10.14 5.48 20.08
CA ARG A 228 10.60 6.86 19.91
C ARG A 228 12.06 7.04 20.30
N GLU A 229 12.47 6.48 21.44
CA GLU A 229 13.86 6.50 21.92
C GLU A 229 14.79 5.86 20.88
N LEU A 230 14.43 4.68 20.36
CA LEU A 230 15.23 4.01 19.34
C LEU A 230 15.34 4.86 18.06
N ILE A 231 14.21 5.40 17.55
CA ILE A 231 14.23 6.22 16.34
C ILE A 231 15.05 7.50 16.57
N ALA A 232 15.02 8.09 17.77
CA ALA A 232 15.78 9.29 18.12
C ALA A 232 17.31 9.08 18.14
N THR A 233 17.79 7.84 18.14
CA THR A 233 19.22 7.55 17.97
C THR A 233 19.74 7.86 16.56
N GLU A 234 18.84 8.04 15.59
CA GLU A 234 19.18 8.37 14.20
C GLU A 234 18.95 9.87 13.93
N PRO A 235 20.01 10.70 13.87
CA PRO A 235 19.86 12.15 13.76
C PRO A 235 19.14 12.63 12.49
N SER A 236 19.15 11.83 11.45
CA SER A 236 18.46 12.14 10.17
C SER A 236 16.99 11.73 10.15
N ALA A 237 16.50 11.05 11.19
CA ALA A 237 15.14 10.56 11.27
C ALA A 237 14.21 11.58 11.95
N VAL A 238 13.14 11.93 11.26
CA VAL A 238 12.08 12.79 11.80
C VAL A 238 10.75 12.01 11.77
N ILE A 239 10.19 11.73 12.94
CA ILE A 239 8.91 11.03 13.05
C ILE A 239 7.79 11.95 12.54
N ASP A 240 7.05 11.50 11.54
CA ASP A 240 5.82 12.11 11.07
C ASP A 240 4.63 11.64 11.93
N TYR A 241 4.48 10.33 12.08
CA TYR A 241 3.64 9.71 13.11
C TYR A 241 4.25 8.39 13.59
N LEU A 242 3.94 8.01 14.82
CA LEU A 242 4.24 6.72 15.45
C LEU A 242 3.12 6.43 16.45
N GLU A 243 2.29 5.43 16.14
CA GLU A 243 1.04 5.22 16.85
C GLU A 243 0.71 3.73 16.99
N LEU A 244 0.00 3.39 18.09
CA LEU A 244 -0.68 2.11 18.29
C LEU A 244 -2.18 2.34 18.11
N ARG A 245 -2.78 1.55 17.23
CA ARG A 245 -4.17 1.70 16.81
C ARG A 245 -4.91 0.37 16.78
N ASN A 246 -6.22 0.40 16.97
CA ASN A 246 -7.06 -0.74 16.65
C ASN A 246 -6.99 -1.01 15.13
N ALA A 247 -6.69 -2.23 14.71
CA ALA A 247 -6.49 -2.54 13.29
C ALA A 247 -7.76 -2.43 12.44
N ALA A 248 -8.95 -2.54 13.04
CA ALA A 248 -10.23 -2.46 12.33
C ALA A 248 -10.78 -1.04 12.22
N THR A 249 -10.69 -0.25 13.33
CA THR A 249 -11.29 1.09 13.42
C THR A 249 -10.29 2.22 13.24
N LEU A 250 -8.99 1.94 13.38
CA LEU A 250 -7.89 2.91 13.44
C LEU A 250 -8.02 3.93 14.60
N GLU A 251 -8.83 3.64 15.59
CA GLU A 251 -8.88 4.40 16.85
C GLU A 251 -7.63 4.16 17.70
N THR A 252 -7.25 5.13 18.52
CA THR A 252 -6.14 4.98 19.47
C THR A 252 -6.46 3.90 20.51
N VAL A 253 -5.41 3.24 21.00
CA VAL A 253 -5.52 2.25 22.07
C VAL A 253 -4.58 2.62 23.21
N ASP A 254 -5.04 2.45 24.45
CA ASP A 254 -4.22 2.65 25.67
C ASP A 254 -3.58 1.32 26.10
N VAL A 255 -4.24 0.21 25.77
CA VAL A 255 -3.80 -1.15 26.09
C VAL A 255 -3.62 -1.96 24.81
N ALA A 256 -2.42 -2.45 24.59
CA ALA A 256 -2.08 -3.24 23.41
C ALA A 256 -2.65 -4.66 23.47
N ALA A 257 -3.13 -5.16 22.35
CA ALA A 257 -3.66 -6.50 22.12
C ALA A 257 -3.08 -7.09 20.83
N ASP A 258 -3.33 -8.38 20.55
CA ASP A 258 -2.86 -9.03 19.32
C ASP A 258 -3.34 -8.33 18.05
N SER A 259 -4.56 -7.76 18.08
CA SER A 259 -5.13 -6.96 16.99
C SER A 259 -4.68 -5.51 16.96
N THR A 260 -3.72 -5.11 17.79
CA THR A 260 -3.18 -3.74 17.76
C THR A 260 -2.21 -3.57 16.61
N LEU A 261 -2.48 -2.57 15.78
CA LEU A 261 -1.60 -2.12 14.71
C LEU A 261 -0.58 -1.12 15.27
N MET A 262 0.69 -1.41 15.17
CA MET A 262 1.74 -0.39 15.23
C MET A 262 1.94 0.15 13.83
N ALA A 263 1.78 1.46 13.65
CA ALA A 263 2.00 2.15 12.38
C ALA A 263 2.91 3.35 12.57
N LEU A 264 3.88 3.51 11.66
CA LEU A 264 4.81 4.63 11.71
C LEU A 264 5.10 5.19 10.32
N ALA A 265 5.35 6.49 10.29
CA ALA A 265 5.95 7.19 9.17
C ALA A 265 7.13 8.02 9.69
N VAL A 266 8.27 7.88 9.02
CA VAL A 266 9.51 8.58 9.38
C VAL A 266 10.10 9.20 8.12
N ARG A 267 10.55 10.44 8.21
CA ARG A 267 11.34 11.09 7.17
C ARG A 267 12.81 10.86 7.45
N ILE A 268 13.51 10.33 6.44
CA ILE A 268 14.97 10.22 6.44
C ILE A 268 15.48 11.22 5.41
N GLY A 269 15.98 12.34 5.89
CA GLY A 269 16.20 13.51 5.02
C GLY A 269 14.89 13.96 4.37
N THR A 270 14.82 13.95 3.04
CA THR A 270 13.61 14.31 2.28
C THR A 270 12.69 13.13 1.97
N THR A 271 13.13 11.90 2.23
CA THR A 271 12.37 10.68 1.88
C THR A 271 11.47 10.26 3.02
N ARG A 272 10.15 10.22 2.78
CA ARG A 272 9.16 9.72 3.73
C ARG A 272 8.95 8.23 3.53
N LEU A 273 9.22 7.46 4.57
CA LEU A 273 9.04 6.01 4.61
C LEU A 273 7.93 5.63 5.59
N ILE A 274 7.23 4.55 5.31
CA ILE A 274 6.22 3.98 6.21
C ILE A 274 6.49 2.50 6.45
N ASP A 275 6.13 2.06 7.63
CA ASP A 275 6.14 0.64 8.01
C ASP A 275 5.03 0.37 9.04
N ASN A 276 4.71 -0.90 9.25
CA ASN A 276 3.72 -1.30 10.25
C ASN A 276 3.84 -2.78 10.62
N THR A 277 3.17 -3.16 11.70
CA THR A 277 2.95 -4.56 12.10
C THR A 277 1.69 -4.67 12.95
N LEU A 278 1.05 -5.84 12.93
CA LEU A 278 0.16 -6.25 14.00
C LEU A 278 0.99 -6.88 15.12
N LEU A 279 0.72 -6.53 16.37
CA LEU A 279 1.53 -7.03 17.51
C LEU A 279 1.37 -8.54 17.70
N GLY A 280 0.22 -9.10 17.32
CA GLY A 280 -0.02 -10.55 17.37
C GLY A 280 0.59 -11.37 16.24
N ASP A 281 1.14 -10.72 15.19
CA ASP A 281 1.78 -11.41 14.06
C ASP A 281 3.22 -11.91 14.42
N HIS A 282 3.55 -12.03 15.69
CA HIS A 282 4.82 -12.61 16.11
C HIS A 282 4.89 -14.06 15.65
N PRO A 283 5.97 -14.52 14.99
CA PRO A 283 6.17 -15.96 14.86
C PRO A 283 6.19 -16.51 16.29
N LYS A 284 5.20 -17.36 16.62
CA LYS A 284 5.22 -18.04 17.92
C LYS A 284 6.54 -18.76 18.00
N VAL A 285 7.44 -18.32 18.89
CA VAL A 285 8.60 -19.12 19.28
C VAL A 285 7.98 -20.42 19.78
N ALA A 286 8.18 -21.50 19.01
CA ALA A 286 7.75 -22.82 19.44
C ALA A 286 8.45 -23.11 20.78
N PRO A 287 7.72 -23.64 21.78
CA PRO A 287 8.28 -23.92 23.09
C PRO A 287 9.42 -24.93 23.02
#